data_890fbb450d35d6b811bdc4c465387200
#
_entry.id   890fbb450d35d6b811bdc4c465387200
#
_cell.length_a   1.000
_cell.length_b   1.000
_cell.length_c   1.000
_cell.angle_alpha   90.00
_cell.angle_beta   90.00
_cell.angle_gamma   90.00
#
_symmetry.space_group_name_H-M   'P 1'
#
loop_
_entity.id
_entity.type
_entity.pdbx_description
1 polymer ?
#
loop_
_entity_poly.entity_id
_entity_poly.type
_entity_poly.pdbx_seq_one_letter_code
_entity_poly.pdbx_strand_id
1 'polypeptide(L)'
;YVGPKSGTGRLLIIDGVPYAVDRSVVDCFDYGIVQAYASSGYTDLQNRFNNADAKGWKPEQYIFAENFESYWKTGGVDFTDREGNRMPSLYGMATFNPTQGAGAGFGAYHMEYEYGNSAMPYQFMRNAIQMANPAGDWKTPIDVAFSSNQSSNFSFVVEDDGSVTGTMQDKVSLSFSRPVVSGMQLTLGVDNSLVAVYNDENGTEYETVDPSLVKMEPIQCAENQVFSPDATITLDPKSIEKGYYLIPVVISPISDAGYAVKEGSVHYIFVTKVAMDVEIGATTLDGSKIAPTSAWTITCCQGTATSGATGVWNCDSAAQKAAMFDGKLDANCWYANSASYSWGNGGNFTIDMGEVNDVTGLRWHIHYQDSEPQ
;
A
#
# COMPACT_ATOMS: atom_id res chain seq x y z
N TYR A 1 23.60 31.11 30.45
CA TYR A 1 22.53 30.46 31.21
C TYR A 1 21.34 30.28 30.33
N VAL A 2 20.67 29.09 30.42
CA VAL A 2 19.50 28.70 29.65
C VAL A 2 18.49 27.99 30.56
N GLY A 3 17.27 27.80 30.08
CA GLY A 3 16.19 27.10 30.79
C GLY A 3 15.35 28.00 31.68
N PRO A 4 14.22 27.50 32.22
CA PRO A 4 13.22 28.28 32.91
C PRO A 4 13.75 28.97 34.20
N LYS A 5 14.75 28.37 34.84
CA LYS A 5 15.36 28.95 36.07
C LYS A 5 16.43 30.01 35.81
N SER A 6 16.80 30.23 34.54
CA SER A 6 17.89 31.18 34.19
C SER A 6 17.46 32.65 34.18
N GLY A 7 16.17 32.93 34.00
CA GLY A 7 15.61 34.26 33.83
C GLY A 7 16.01 34.94 32.50
N THR A 8 16.63 34.22 31.56
CA THR A 8 17.13 34.79 30.30
C THR A 8 16.16 34.65 29.13
N GLY A 9 15.07 33.91 29.31
CA GLY A 9 14.13 33.56 28.24
C GLY A 9 14.69 32.57 27.18
N ARG A 10 15.90 32.03 27.40
CA ARG A 10 16.50 31.03 26.53
C ARG A 10 16.09 29.66 26.95
N LEU A 11 15.58 28.86 25.99
CA LEU A 11 15.08 27.50 26.22
C LEU A 11 16.22 26.52 26.47
N LEU A 12 15.96 25.54 27.33
CA LEU A 12 16.75 24.31 27.48
C LEU A 12 15.86 23.13 27.16
N ILE A 13 16.18 22.41 26.11
CA ILE A 13 15.38 21.29 25.59
C ILE A 13 16.28 20.05 25.56
N ILE A 14 15.73 18.89 25.94
CA ILE A 14 16.35 17.59 25.73
C ILE A 14 15.55 16.79 24.72
N ASP A 15 16.22 16.21 23.73
CA ASP A 15 15.64 15.29 22.74
C ASP A 15 16.17 13.87 22.94
N GLY A 16 15.34 12.88 22.64
CA GLY A 16 15.64 11.46 22.69
C GLY A 16 14.96 10.71 23.83
N VAL A 17 15.56 10.68 25.00
CA VAL A 17 15.09 9.90 26.16
C VAL A 17 14.93 10.77 27.43
N PRO A 18 14.05 11.79 27.42
CA PRO A 18 13.89 12.70 28.56
C PRO A 18 13.49 12.00 29.86
N TYR A 19 12.80 10.86 29.79
CA TYR A 19 12.46 10.03 30.95
C TYR A 19 13.70 9.43 31.69
N ALA A 20 14.89 9.48 31.07
CA ALA A 20 16.13 9.07 31.71
C ALA A 20 16.78 10.19 32.55
N VAL A 21 16.30 11.42 32.43
CA VAL A 21 16.79 12.55 33.22
C VAL A 21 16.50 12.34 34.70
N ASP A 22 17.49 12.68 35.56
CA ASP A 22 17.29 12.63 36.99
C ASP A 22 16.22 13.64 37.46
N ARG A 23 15.33 13.20 38.34
CA ARG A 23 14.22 14.02 38.83
C ARG A 23 14.64 15.38 39.40
N SER A 24 15.83 15.46 40.01
CA SER A 24 16.32 16.68 40.64
C SER A 24 16.63 17.81 39.67
N VAL A 25 16.75 17.50 38.37
CA VAL A 25 17.09 18.48 37.34
C VAL A 25 16.03 18.69 36.26
N VAL A 26 14.91 17.93 36.31
CA VAL A 26 13.81 18.05 35.33
C VAL A 26 13.29 19.49 35.26
N ASP A 27 13.14 20.17 36.37
CA ASP A 27 12.69 21.57 36.43
C ASP A 27 13.65 22.57 35.80
N CYS A 28 14.82 22.15 35.36
CA CYS A 28 15.76 22.99 34.62
C CYS A 28 15.49 23.01 33.11
N PHE A 29 14.66 22.11 32.64
CA PHE A 29 14.31 22.01 31.23
C PHE A 29 12.97 22.69 30.95
N ASP A 30 12.88 23.37 29.81
CA ASP A 30 11.61 23.89 29.31
C ASP A 30 10.79 22.74 28.66
N TYR A 31 11.46 21.89 27.84
CA TYR A 31 10.82 20.78 27.15
C TYR A 31 11.69 19.53 27.12
N GLY A 32 11.01 18.37 27.15
CA GLY A 32 11.57 17.07 26.84
C GLY A 32 10.88 16.50 25.60
N ILE A 33 11.65 16.17 24.56
CA ILE A 33 11.16 15.57 23.33
C ILE A 33 11.48 14.08 23.37
N VAL A 34 10.45 13.24 23.43
CA VAL A 34 10.64 11.78 23.37
C VAL A 34 10.50 11.29 21.94
N GLN A 35 11.45 10.47 21.52
CA GLN A 35 11.40 9.76 20.24
C GLN A 35 10.41 8.59 20.37
N ALA A 36 9.12 8.89 20.21
CA ALA A 36 8.02 7.94 20.34
C ALA A 36 7.73 7.20 19.02
N TYR A 37 8.80 6.91 18.28
CA TYR A 37 8.75 6.35 16.95
C TYR A 37 7.89 5.08 16.89
N ALA A 38 7.03 5.02 15.86
CA ALA A 38 6.12 3.91 15.61
C ALA A 38 5.16 3.59 16.77
N SER A 39 4.75 4.57 17.54
CA SER A 39 3.72 4.39 18.57
C SER A 39 2.36 4.09 17.92
N SER A 40 1.76 2.94 18.27
CA SER A 40 0.56 2.41 17.59
C SER A 40 -0.76 2.80 18.24
N GLY A 41 -0.75 3.57 19.35
CA GLY A 41 -2.00 3.97 19.97
C GLY A 41 -1.87 4.79 21.25
N TYR A 42 -3.04 5.29 21.70
CA TYR A 42 -3.16 6.11 22.89
C TYR A 42 -2.49 5.49 24.14
N THR A 43 -2.71 4.20 24.36
CA THR A 43 -2.14 3.49 25.53
C THR A 43 -0.63 3.47 25.55
N ASP A 44 0.01 3.36 24.38
CA ASP A 44 1.48 3.41 24.28
C ASP A 44 2.01 4.82 24.65
N LEU A 45 1.43 5.88 24.08
CA LEU A 45 1.80 7.25 24.42
C LEU A 45 1.54 7.55 25.91
N GLN A 46 0.42 7.08 26.46
CA GLN A 46 0.10 7.27 27.88
C GLN A 46 1.13 6.57 28.79
N ASN A 47 1.55 5.35 28.45
CA ASN A 47 2.57 4.62 29.21
C ASN A 47 3.93 5.31 29.15
N ARG A 48 4.31 5.83 27.98
CA ARG A 48 5.54 6.64 27.81
C ARG A 48 5.49 7.89 28.68
N PHE A 49 4.34 8.58 28.72
CA PHE A 49 4.18 9.73 29.58
C PHE A 49 4.18 9.36 31.06
N ASN A 50 3.52 8.27 31.48
CA ASN A 50 3.54 7.82 32.88
C ASN A 50 4.98 7.59 33.39
N ASN A 51 5.87 7.06 32.55
CA ASN A 51 7.30 6.90 32.87
C ASN A 51 7.99 8.25 33.08
N ALA A 52 7.64 9.25 32.27
CA ALA A 52 8.18 10.59 32.39
C ALA A 52 7.63 11.34 33.62
N ASP A 53 6.32 11.23 33.90
CA ASP A 53 5.63 11.79 35.06
C ASP A 53 6.25 11.28 36.37
N ALA A 54 6.57 9.99 36.44
CA ALA A 54 7.31 9.40 37.57
C ALA A 54 8.67 10.05 37.82
N LYS A 55 9.26 10.70 36.82
CA LYS A 55 10.51 11.45 36.89
C LYS A 55 10.28 12.97 37.15
N GLY A 56 9.04 13.41 37.19
CA GLY A 56 8.67 14.81 37.47
C GLY A 56 8.42 15.66 36.22
N TRP A 57 8.42 15.08 35.04
CA TRP A 57 7.98 15.79 33.83
C TRP A 57 6.49 16.10 33.91
N LYS A 58 6.11 17.28 33.47
CA LYS A 58 4.71 17.70 33.37
C LYS A 58 4.20 17.55 31.94
N PRO A 59 2.87 17.35 31.74
CA PRO A 59 2.29 17.24 30.41
C PRO A 59 2.69 18.39 29.48
N GLU A 60 2.64 19.62 29.96
CA GLU A 60 2.95 20.85 29.23
C GLU A 60 4.45 21.03 28.90
N GLN A 61 5.30 20.12 29.33
CA GLN A 61 6.73 20.08 29.03
C GLN A 61 7.12 18.93 28.11
N TYR A 62 6.18 18.00 27.81
CA TYR A 62 6.55 16.74 27.17
C TYR A 62 5.98 16.64 25.76
N ILE A 63 6.89 16.49 24.79
CA ILE A 63 6.61 16.48 23.35
C ILE A 63 6.89 15.08 22.80
N PHE A 64 6.00 14.57 21.95
CA PHE A 64 6.17 13.28 21.27
C PHE A 64 6.61 13.52 19.82
N ALA A 65 7.64 12.78 19.38
CA ALA A 65 8.16 12.88 18.01
C ALA A 65 8.03 11.57 17.26
N GLU A 66 7.60 11.65 15.99
CA GLU A 66 7.52 10.54 15.04
C GLU A 66 8.75 10.51 14.13
N ASN A 67 9.04 9.34 13.52
CA ASN A 67 10.15 9.13 12.60
C ASN A 67 9.73 9.31 11.14
N PHE A 68 10.03 10.46 10.56
CA PHE A 68 9.77 10.73 9.14
C PHE A 68 10.88 10.23 8.20
N GLU A 69 12.01 9.81 8.70
CA GLU A 69 12.97 9.04 7.90
C GLU A 69 12.34 7.78 7.30
N SER A 70 11.54 7.06 8.11
CA SER A 70 10.89 5.83 7.70
C SER A 70 9.44 6.02 7.26
N TYR A 71 8.72 6.99 7.82
CA TYR A 71 7.26 7.08 7.71
C TYR A 71 6.73 8.36 7.07
N TRP A 72 7.57 9.10 6.34
CA TRP A 72 7.15 10.34 5.69
C TRP A 72 5.98 10.16 4.69
N LYS A 73 5.88 8.98 4.06
CA LYS A 73 4.80 8.67 3.08
C LYS A 73 3.43 8.50 3.72
N THR A 74 3.39 8.13 4.98
CA THR A 74 2.16 7.72 5.69
C THR A 74 1.84 8.60 6.90
N GLY A 75 2.74 9.52 7.26
CA GLY A 75 2.60 10.33 8.45
C GLY A 75 2.78 9.55 9.76
N GLY A 76 3.47 8.41 9.70
CA GLY A 76 3.67 7.50 10.80
C GLY A 76 3.10 6.10 10.54
N VAL A 77 2.99 5.29 11.58
CA VAL A 77 2.29 3.99 11.58
C VAL A 77 0.80 4.17 11.86
N ASP A 78 0.04 3.09 11.68
CA ASP A 78 -1.35 3.03 12.12
C ASP A 78 -1.45 3.26 13.63
N PHE A 79 -2.21 4.26 14.02
CA PHE A 79 -2.44 4.66 15.41
C PHE A 79 -3.93 4.56 15.73
N THR A 80 -4.26 4.04 16.91
CA THR A 80 -5.63 4.02 17.42
C THR A 80 -5.74 4.99 18.60
N ASP A 81 -6.64 5.96 18.50
CA ASP A 81 -6.88 6.92 19.57
C ASP A 81 -7.67 6.30 20.74
N ARG A 82 -8.01 7.13 21.72
CA ARG A 82 -8.74 6.69 22.91
C ARG A 82 -10.19 6.26 22.60
N GLU A 83 -10.78 6.84 21.59
CA GLU A 83 -12.15 6.59 21.11
C GLU A 83 -12.22 5.40 20.12
N GLY A 84 -11.06 4.85 19.71
CA GLY A 84 -10.97 3.74 18.78
C GLY A 84 -10.84 4.16 17.30
N ASN A 85 -10.66 5.44 17.00
CA ASN A 85 -10.45 5.92 15.64
C ASN A 85 -9.02 5.60 15.17
N ARG A 86 -8.89 5.22 13.91
CA ARG A 86 -7.58 4.94 13.28
C ARG A 86 -7.07 6.15 12.50
N MET A 87 -5.81 6.46 12.67
CA MET A 87 -5.14 7.59 12.02
C MET A 87 -3.63 7.36 11.93
N PRO A 88 -2.88 8.15 11.13
CA PRO A 88 -1.42 8.21 11.24
C PRO A 88 -0.94 8.57 12.64
N SER A 89 0.14 7.96 13.11
CA SER A 89 0.65 8.20 14.48
C SER A 89 1.02 9.66 14.75
N LEU A 90 1.48 10.40 13.75
CA LEU A 90 1.71 11.85 13.89
C LEU A 90 0.43 12.60 14.28
N TYR A 91 -0.72 12.22 13.70
CA TYR A 91 -2.02 12.81 14.04
C TYR A 91 -2.45 12.42 15.45
N GLY A 92 -2.22 11.15 15.81
CA GLY A 92 -2.43 10.68 17.17
C GLY A 92 -1.60 11.45 18.19
N MET A 93 -0.32 11.71 17.91
CA MET A 93 0.56 12.53 18.75
C MET A 93 0.11 13.99 18.83
N ALA A 94 -0.37 14.55 17.71
CA ALA A 94 -0.85 15.93 17.63
C ALA A 94 -2.11 16.19 18.48
N THR A 95 -2.94 15.18 18.64
CA THR A 95 -4.19 15.26 19.42
C THR A 95 -4.08 14.64 20.82
N PHE A 96 -2.93 14.03 21.12
CA PHE A 96 -2.72 13.33 22.39
C PHE A 96 -2.64 14.30 23.57
N ASN A 97 -3.48 14.06 24.55
CA ASN A 97 -3.37 14.64 25.87
C ASN A 97 -3.30 13.51 26.90
N PRO A 98 -2.23 13.42 27.69
CA PRO A 98 -2.19 12.44 28.77
C PRO A 98 -3.28 12.71 29.83
N THR A 99 -3.64 11.67 30.58
CA THR A 99 -4.67 11.79 31.61
C THR A 99 -4.31 12.81 32.69
N GLN A 100 -3.05 13.19 32.81
CA GLN A 100 -2.54 14.15 33.77
C GLN A 100 -2.74 15.63 33.38
N GLY A 101 -3.00 15.91 32.10
CA GLY A 101 -3.18 17.30 31.65
C GLY A 101 -3.00 17.49 30.15
N ALA A 102 -3.03 18.74 29.70
CA ALA A 102 -2.80 19.08 28.30
C ALA A 102 -1.31 18.85 27.91
N GLY A 103 -1.07 18.19 26.80
CA GLY A 103 0.27 17.93 26.26
C GLY A 103 0.95 19.18 25.74
N ALA A 104 2.31 19.18 25.67
CA ALA A 104 3.09 20.29 25.14
C ALA A 104 3.06 20.37 23.60
N GLY A 105 2.78 19.25 22.93
CA GLY A 105 2.75 19.19 21.48
C GLY A 105 3.42 17.94 20.89
N PHE A 106 3.73 18.04 19.63
CA PHE A 106 4.26 16.95 18.83
C PHE A 106 5.35 17.43 17.87
N GLY A 107 6.06 16.51 17.25
CA GLY A 107 7.08 16.78 16.25
C GLY A 107 7.38 15.58 15.34
N ALA A 108 8.31 15.76 14.41
CA ALA A 108 8.80 14.69 13.56
C ALA A 108 10.30 14.79 13.34
N TYR A 109 10.99 13.67 13.36
CA TYR A 109 12.39 13.51 12.95
C TYR A 109 12.42 12.77 11.60
N HIS A 110 12.95 13.34 10.52
CA HIS A 110 13.07 14.78 10.35
C HIS A 110 12.31 15.18 9.09
N MET A 111 11.68 16.31 9.15
CA MET A 111 10.66 16.75 8.19
C MET A 111 11.16 16.95 6.75
N GLU A 112 12.46 17.06 6.53
CA GLU A 112 13.01 17.22 5.17
C GLU A 112 12.70 16.02 4.28
N TYR A 113 12.50 14.81 4.85
CA TYR A 113 12.07 13.64 4.07
C TYR A 113 10.68 13.84 3.45
N GLU A 114 9.74 14.40 4.19
CA GLU A 114 8.43 14.74 3.64
C GLU A 114 8.56 15.86 2.60
N TYR A 115 9.33 16.89 2.88
CA TYR A 115 9.53 18.03 1.99
C TYR A 115 10.12 17.61 0.63
N GLY A 116 11.19 16.82 0.66
CA GLY A 116 11.93 16.46 -0.55
C GLY A 116 11.25 15.40 -1.43
N ASN A 117 10.32 14.62 -0.87
CA ASN A 117 9.77 13.43 -1.53
C ASN A 117 8.25 13.45 -1.72
N SER A 118 7.55 14.41 -1.12
CA SER A 118 6.10 14.51 -1.21
C SER A 118 5.67 15.46 -2.33
N ALA A 119 4.65 15.10 -3.11
CA ALA A 119 4.00 16.01 -4.06
C ALA A 119 3.31 17.20 -3.36
N MET A 120 2.96 17.04 -2.08
CA MET A 120 2.48 18.11 -1.21
C MET A 120 3.42 18.26 0.00
N PRO A 121 4.46 19.09 -0.09
CA PRO A 121 5.43 19.28 0.99
C PRO A 121 4.77 19.60 2.33
N TYR A 122 5.20 18.88 3.36
CA TYR A 122 4.69 19.01 4.74
C TYR A 122 3.18 18.72 4.89
N GLN A 123 2.59 17.88 4.05
CA GLN A 123 1.17 17.55 4.11
C GLN A 123 0.75 17.00 5.49
N PHE A 124 1.48 15.98 5.97
CA PHE A 124 1.17 15.38 7.27
C PHE A 124 1.42 16.34 8.42
N MET A 125 2.54 17.07 8.40
CA MET A 125 2.85 18.04 9.44
C MET A 125 1.83 19.19 9.46
N ARG A 126 1.45 19.72 8.31
CA ARG A 126 0.42 20.78 8.21
C ARG A 126 -0.92 20.33 8.76
N ASN A 127 -1.35 19.12 8.42
CA ASN A 127 -2.59 18.54 8.91
C ASN A 127 -2.53 18.28 10.43
N ALA A 128 -1.42 17.75 10.93
CA ALA A 128 -1.22 17.55 12.35
C ALA A 128 -1.28 18.88 13.14
N ILE A 129 -0.68 19.97 12.61
CA ILE A 129 -0.78 21.31 13.20
C ILE A 129 -2.25 21.78 13.24
N GLN A 130 -3.02 21.55 12.19
CA GLN A 130 -4.44 21.89 12.15
C GLN A 130 -5.24 21.12 13.21
N MET A 131 -4.98 19.82 13.35
CA MET A 131 -5.63 18.96 14.34
C MET A 131 -5.28 19.38 15.78
N ALA A 132 -4.03 19.75 16.03
CA ALA A 132 -3.61 20.26 17.34
C ALA A 132 -4.20 21.63 17.67
N ASN A 133 -4.67 22.37 16.65
CA ASN A 133 -5.21 23.74 16.80
C ASN A 133 -6.60 23.87 16.16
N PRO A 134 -7.59 23.13 16.62
CA PRO A 134 -8.89 23.06 15.96
C PRO A 134 -9.67 24.39 15.92
N ALA A 135 -9.33 25.35 16.78
CA ALA A 135 -9.94 26.68 16.77
C ALA A 135 -9.35 27.62 15.70
N GLY A 136 -8.34 27.17 14.94
CA GLY A 136 -7.77 27.95 13.84
C GLY A 136 -8.74 28.09 12.66
N ASP A 137 -8.61 29.21 11.91
CA ASP A 137 -9.37 29.40 10.66
C ASP A 137 -8.66 28.64 9.51
N TRP A 138 -8.98 27.35 9.38
CA TRP A 138 -8.40 26.46 8.38
C TRP A 138 -9.23 26.45 7.10
N LYS A 139 -8.78 27.17 6.06
CA LYS A 139 -9.50 27.33 4.79
C LYS A 139 -9.26 26.21 3.78
N THR A 140 -8.34 25.31 4.04
CA THR A 140 -8.05 24.18 3.12
C THR A 140 -9.11 23.08 3.30
N PRO A 141 -9.70 22.58 2.20
CA PRO A 141 -10.58 21.41 2.27
C PRO A 141 -9.87 20.19 2.86
N ILE A 142 -10.65 19.25 3.36
CA ILE A 142 -10.18 17.93 3.73
C ILE A 142 -10.02 17.13 2.44
N ASP A 143 -8.79 16.72 2.12
CA ASP A 143 -8.56 15.86 0.96
C ASP A 143 -9.09 14.45 1.24
N VAL A 144 -9.75 13.89 0.25
CA VAL A 144 -10.29 12.53 0.26
C VAL A 144 -9.63 11.72 -0.86
N ALA A 145 -9.08 10.57 -0.53
CA ALA A 145 -8.42 9.69 -1.48
C ALA A 145 -8.69 8.23 -1.13
N PHE A 146 -8.46 7.31 -2.08
CA PHE A 146 -8.36 5.89 -1.72
C PHE A 146 -7.21 5.68 -0.73
N SER A 147 -7.43 4.83 0.27
CA SER A 147 -6.41 4.54 1.30
C SER A 147 -5.25 3.69 0.80
N SER A 148 -5.42 3.03 -0.35
CA SER A 148 -4.39 2.25 -1.03
C SER A 148 -4.31 2.67 -2.50
N ASN A 149 -3.08 2.75 -3.02
CA ASN A 149 -2.80 2.93 -4.45
C ASN A 149 -2.62 1.60 -5.18
N GLN A 150 -2.91 0.48 -4.54
CA GLN A 150 -2.80 -0.85 -5.16
C GLN A 150 -3.99 -1.10 -6.06
N SER A 151 -3.73 -1.67 -7.23
CA SER A 151 -4.75 -2.19 -8.12
C SER A 151 -5.18 -3.59 -7.70
N SER A 152 -6.40 -3.97 -8.10
CA SER A 152 -6.94 -5.31 -7.89
C SER A 152 -7.03 -6.06 -9.22
N ASN A 153 -6.86 -7.39 -9.17
CA ASN A 153 -6.91 -8.26 -10.35
C ASN A 153 -7.87 -9.41 -10.10
N PHE A 154 -8.79 -9.65 -11.05
CA PHE A 154 -9.74 -10.73 -11.00
C PHE A 154 -9.75 -11.49 -12.32
N SER A 155 -9.89 -12.82 -12.22
CA SER A 155 -9.97 -13.69 -13.39
C SER A 155 -11.24 -14.54 -13.35
N PHE A 156 -11.91 -14.62 -14.47
CA PHE A 156 -13.08 -15.47 -14.69
C PHE A 156 -12.78 -16.46 -15.79
N VAL A 157 -13.16 -17.70 -15.57
CA VAL A 157 -12.97 -18.77 -16.54
C VAL A 157 -14.33 -19.26 -17.01
N VAL A 158 -14.49 -19.34 -18.32
CA VAL A 158 -15.67 -19.95 -18.96
C VAL A 158 -15.35 -21.41 -19.23
N GLU A 159 -16.06 -22.29 -18.54
CA GLU A 159 -15.91 -23.74 -18.68
C GLU A 159 -16.55 -24.23 -19.97
N ASP A 160 -16.27 -25.48 -20.36
CA ASP A 160 -16.80 -26.11 -21.58
C ASP A 160 -18.34 -26.22 -21.60
N ASP A 161 -18.97 -26.33 -20.43
CA ASP A 161 -20.42 -26.34 -20.27
C ASP A 161 -21.07 -24.97 -20.31
N GLY A 162 -20.27 -23.92 -20.50
CA GLY A 162 -20.69 -22.51 -20.49
C GLY A 162 -20.88 -21.91 -19.09
N SER A 163 -20.58 -22.66 -18.03
CA SER A 163 -20.54 -22.08 -16.68
C SER A 163 -19.36 -21.14 -16.55
N VAL A 164 -19.45 -20.18 -15.62
CA VAL A 164 -18.36 -19.23 -15.36
C VAL A 164 -17.91 -19.39 -13.92
N THR A 165 -16.64 -19.69 -13.74
CA THR A 165 -15.99 -19.74 -12.43
C THR A 165 -15.26 -18.44 -12.13
N GLY A 166 -15.06 -18.18 -10.84
CA GLY A 166 -14.49 -16.93 -10.34
C GLY A 166 -15.55 -15.97 -9.81
N THR A 167 -15.14 -15.13 -8.90
CA THR A 167 -15.97 -14.07 -8.31
C THR A 167 -15.16 -12.79 -8.25
N MET A 168 -15.81 -11.65 -8.43
CA MET A 168 -15.22 -10.36 -8.13
C MET A 168 -15.90 -9.77 -6.91
N GLN A 169 -15.15 -9.67 -5.83
CA GLN A 169 -15.53 -8.94 -4.63
C GLN A 169 -14.28 -8.20 -4.15
N ASP A 170 -14.19 -6.95 -4.53
CA ASP A 170 -13.09 -6.07 -4.12
C ASP A 170 -13.50 -5.24 -2.91
N LYS A 171 -12.54 -4.79 -2.14
CA LYS A 171 -12.73 -3.94 -0.98
C LYS A 171 -11.84 -2.73 -1.05
N VAL A 172 -12.42 -1.57 -0.91
CA VAL A 172 -11.72 -0.31 -0.89
C VAL A 172 -12.14 0.51 0.33
N SER A 173 -11.23 1.30 0.85
CA SER A 173 -11.52 2.30 1.87
C SER A 173 -10.93 3.64 1.47
N LEU A 174 -11.40 4.71 2.10
CA LEU A 174 -10.94 6.07 1.85
C LEU A 174 -10.13 6.58 3.03
N SER A 175 -9.16 7.43 2.72
CA SER A 175 -8.38 8.19 3.70
C SER A 175 -8.73 9.67 3.60
N PHE A 176 -8.73 10.34 4.72
CA PHE A 176 -8.97 11.77 4.86
C PHE A 176 -7.69 12.45 5.37
N SER A 177 -7.35 13.60 4.82
CA SER A 177 -6.16 14.35 5.27
C SER A 177 -6.29 14.88 6.70
N ARG A 178 -7.51 14.99 7.22
CA ARG A 178 -7.86 15.34 8.60
C ARG A 178 -9.11 14.57 9.02
N PRO A 179 -9.44 14.47 10.32
CA PRO A 179 -10.67 13.85 10.76
C PRO A 179 -11.92 14.46 10.11
N VAL A 180 -12.84 13.61 9.73
CA VAL A 180 -14.16 13.99 9.23
C VAL A 180 -14.87 14.87 10.29
N VAL A 181 -15.34 16.04 9.88
CA VAL A 181 -15.93 17.04 10.81
C VAL A 181 -17.33 16.63 11.27
N SER A 182 -18.09 15.96 10.40
CA SER A 182 -19.42 15.43 10.69
C SER A 182 -19.67 14.19 9.86
N GLY A 183 -20.51 13.29 10.34
CA GLY A 183 -20.86 12.06 9.62
C GLY A 183 -21.36 12.37 8.21
N MET A 184 -20.83 11.65 7.21
CA MET A 184 -21.18 11.83 5.80
C MET A 184 -21.23 10.53 5.04
N GLN A 185 -21.96 10.52 3.94
CA GLN A 185 -21.98 9.40 2.99
C GLN A 185 -21.24 9.79 1.72
N LEU A 186 -20.32 8.95 1.28
CA LEU A 186 -19.62 9.08 0.01
C LEU A 186 -20.02 7.95 -0.94
N THR A 187 -20.00 8.22 -2.22
CA THR A 187 -20.29 7.25 -3.27
C THR A 187 -19.10 7.12 -4.21
N LEU A 188 -18.98 5.94 -4.80
CA LEU A 188 -17.99 5.63 -5.83
C LEU A 188 -18.69 5.60 -7.19
N GLY A 189 -17.91 5.77 -8.24
CA GLY A 189 -18.35 5.65 -9.64
C GLY A 189 -17.28 5.00 -10.50
N VAL A 190 -17.65 4.60 -11.72
CA VAL A 190 -16.70 4.15 -12.75
C VAL A 190 -16.49 5.28 -13.74
N ASP A 191 -15.23 5.64 -13.99
CA ASP A 191 -14.88 6.62 -15.03
C ASP A 191 -14.18 5.93 -16.20
N ASN A 192 -14.96 5.49 -17.16
CA ASN A 192 -14.46 4.82 -18.37
C ASN A 192 -13.58 5.70 -19.27
N SER A 193 -13.57 7.03 -19.10
CA SER A 193 -12.70 7.91 -19.87
C SER A 193 -11.22 7.66 -19.56
N LEU A 194 -10.93 7.14 -18.36
CA LEU A 194 -9.58 6.84 -17.92
C LEU A 194 -9.00 5.56 -18.57
N VAL A 195 -9.84 4.69 -19.15
CA VAL A 195 -9.35 3.45 -19.79
C VAL A 195 -8.50 3.76 -21.01
N ALA A 196 -8.94 4.69 -21.86
CA ALA A 196 -8.18 5.09 -23.04
C ALA A 196 -6.84 5.75 -22.66
N VAL A 197 -6.83 6.57 -21.61
CA VAL A 197 -5.61 7.21 -21.09
C VAL A 197 -4.64 6.14 -20.57
N TYR A 198 -5.15 5.20 -19.77
CA TYR A 198 -4.34 4.12 -19.24
C TYR A 198 -3.73 3.26 -20.34
N ASN A 199 -4.53 2.90 -21.35
CA ASN A 199 -4.07 2.09 -22.49
C ASN A 199 -2.95 2.80 -23.27
N ASP A 200 -3.09 4.09 -23.53
CA ASP A 200 -2.08 4.89 -24.24
C ASP A 200 -0.77 4.98 -23.44
N GLU A 201 -0.85 5.23 -22.14
CA GLU A 201 0.32 5.35 -21.27
C GLU A 201 1.07 4.03 -21.06
N ASN A 202 0.36 2.88 -21.08
CA ASN A 202 0.93 1.58 -20.73
C ASN A 202 1.07 0.63 -21.96
N GLY A 203 0.63 1.04 -23.16
CA GLY A 203 0.68 0.21 -24.35
C GLY A 203 -0.22 -1.02 -24.24
N THR A 204 -1.41 -0.88 -23.64
CA THR A 204 -2.40 -1.95 -23.42
C THR A 204 -3.68 -1.70 -24.22
N GLU A 205 -4.58 -2.68 -24.28
CA GLU A 205 -5.83 -2.63 -25.04
C GLU A 205 -7.02 -3.11 -24.18
N TYR A 206 -7.11 -2.65 -22.93
CA TYR A 206 -8.24 -2.99 -22.08
C TYR A 206 -9.54 -2.39 -22.61
N GLU A 207 -10.63 -3.17 -22.49
CA GLU A 207 -11.99 -2.75 -22.78
C GLU A 207 -12.63 -2.09 -21.55
N THR A 208 -13.69 -1.33 -21.80
CA THR A 208 -14.51 -0.72 -20.75
C THR A 208 -15.62 -1.67 -20.30
N VAL A 209 -16.08 -1.55 -19.07
CA VAL A 209 -17.28 -2.22 -18.55
C VAL A 209 -18.42 -1.20 -18.48
N ASP A 210 -19.66 -1.63 -18.77
CA ASP A 210 -20.84 -0.80 -18.50
C ASP A 210 -20.90 -0.48 -17.00
N PRO A 211 -20.83 0.79 -16.59
CA PRO A 211 -20.84 1.17 -15.18
C PRO A 211 -22.01 0.64 -14.39
N SER A 212 -23.16 0.38 -15.03
CA SER A 212 -24.37 -0.14 -14.37
C SER A 212 -24.22 -1.60 -13.89
N LEU A 213 -23.25 -2.34 -14.45
CA LEU A 213 -22.94 -3.71 -14.05
C LEU A 213 -22.06 -3.79 -12.80
N VAL A 214 -21.34 -2.72 -12.48
CA VAL A 214 -20.46 -2.64 -11.32
C VAL A 214 -21.25 -2.12 -10.12
N LYS A 215 -21.46 -2.97 -9.14
CA LYS A 215 -22.20 -2.62 -7.92
C LYS A 215 -21.22 -2.17 -6.85
N MET A 216 -21.48 -1.01 -6.27
CA MET A 216 -20.65 -0.40 -5.23
C MET A 216 -21.51 0.01 -4.06
N GLU A 217 -21.06 -0.34 -2.86
CA GLU A 217 -21.73 0.08 -1.62
C GLU A 217 -21.35 1.55 -1.30
N PRO A 218 -22.30 2.37 -0.83
CA PRO A 218 -21.99 3.69 -0.30
C PRO A 218 -21.12 3.59 0.95
N ILE A 219 -20.17 4.51 1.07
CA ILE A 219 -19.24 4.55 2.20
C ILE A 219 -19.79 5.49 3.27
N GLN A 220 -20.06 4.94 4.45
CA GLN A 220 -20.49 5.72 5.61
C GLN A 220 -19.28 6.15 6.43
N CYS A 221 -19.01 7.43 6.45
CA CYS A 221 -17.91 8.02 7.22
C CYS A 221 -18.45 8.64 8.48
N ALA A 222 -17.96 8.21 9.63
CA ALA A 222 -18.34 8.80 10.92
C ALA A 222 -17.47 10.03 11.23
N GLU A 223 -17.98 10.89 12.07
CA GLU A 223 -17.23 12.01 12.64
C GLU A 223 -15.95 11.51 13.32
N ASN A 224 -14.89 12.30 13.25
CA ASN A 224 -13.56 12.02 13.82
C ASN A 224 -12.78 10.86 13.19
N GLN A 225 -13.26 10.24 12.12
CA GLN A 225 -12.50 9.24 11.36
C GLN A 225 -11.55 9.90 10.38
N VAL A 226 -10.37 9.29 10.19
CA VAL A 226 -9.41 9.62 9.12
C VAL A 226 -9.29 8.49 8.09
N PHE A 227 -9.93 7.34 8.35
CA PHE A 227 -10.14 6.25 7.41
C PHE A 227 -11.61 5.84 7.43
N SER A 228 -12.17 5.59 6.26
CA SER A 228 -13.52 5.04 6.17
C SER A 228 -13.53 3.55 6.50
N PRO A 229 -14.70 2.97 6.81
CA PRO A 229 -14.90 1.54 6.66
C PRO A 229 -14.68 1.09 5.21
N ASP A 230 -14.44 -0.22 5.04
CA ASP A 230 -14.38 -0.83 3.71
C ASP A 230 -15.74 -0.75 3.01
N ALA A 231 -15.72 -0.43 1.72
CA ALA A 231 -16.84 -0.61 0.82
C ALA A 231 -16.57 -1.76 -0.13
N THR A 232 -17.59 -2.51 -0.45
CA THR A 232 -17.51 -3.66 -1.36
C THR A 232 -17.87 -3.23 -2.78
N ILE A 233 -17.05 -3.68 -3.74
CA ILE A 233 -17.27 -3.51 -5.18
C ILE A 233 -17.47 -4.91 -5.77
N THR A 234 -18.54 -5.13 -6.52
CA THR A 234 -18.83 -6.43 -7.13
C THR A 234 -19.20 -6.29 -8.60
N LEU A 235 -18.85 -7.33 -9.37
CA LEU A 235 -19.27 -7.51 -10.75
C LEU A 235 -19.70 -8.97 -10.92
N ASP A 236 -20.88 -9.20 -11.52
CA ASP A 236 -21.28 -10.54 -11.91
C ASP A 236 -20.50 -10.95 -13.18
N PRO A 237 -19.67 -11.98 -13.11
CA PRO A 237 -18.88 -12.42 -14.26
C PRO A 237 -19.73 -12.84 -15.47
N LYS A 238 -21.01 -13.16 -15.27
CA LYS A 238 -21.94 -13.51 -16.36
C LYS A 238 -22.42 -12.29 -17.15
N SER A 239 -22.27 -11.10 -16.59
CA SER A 239 -22.77 -9.86 -17.19
C SER A 239 -21.85 -9.24 -18.24
N ILE A 240 -20.63 -9.75 -18.40
CA ILE A 240 -19.64 -9.28 -19.37
C ILE A 240 -19.27 -10.41 -20.35
N GLU A 241 -18.82 -10.04 -21.54
CA GLU A 241 -18.31 -10.98 -22.54
C GLU A 241 -16.87 -11.43 -22.18
N LYS A 242 -16.28 -12.33 -22.98
CA LYS A 242 -14.87 -12.68 -22.88
C LYS A 242 -14.03 -11.49 -23.31
N GLY A 243 -12.98 -11.18 -22.57
CA GLY A 243 -12.12 -10.04 -22.85
C GLY A 243 -11.23 -9.66 -21.66
N TYR A 244 -10.52 -8.57 -21.83
CA TYR A 244 -9.65 -7.95 -20.85
C TYR A 244 -10.18 -6.56 -20.54
N TYR A 245 -10.59 -6.33 -19.31
CA TYR A 245 -11.30 -5.13 -18.91
C TYR A 245 -10.51 -4.36 -17.85
N LEU A 246 -10.62 -3.03 -17.91
CA LEU A 246 -10.15 -2.14 -16.87
C LEU A 246 -11.34 -1.35 -16.32
N ILE A 247 -11.51 -1.37 -15.02
CA ILE A 247 -12.55 -0.64 -14.30
C ILE A 247 -11.87 0.43 -13.43
N PRO A 248 -11.78 1.68 -13.90
CA PRO A 248 -11.28 2.78 -13.08
C PRO A 248 -12.38 3.24 -12.12
N VAL A 249 -12.21 2.95 -10.84
CA VAL A 249 -13.11 3.40 -9.78
C VAL A 249 -12.64 4.74 -9.24
N VAL A 250 -13.55 5.70 -9.21
CA VAL A 250 -13.31 7.06 -8.74
C VAL A 250 -14.26 7.41 -7.59
N ILE A 251 -13.84 8.34 -6.76
CA ILE A 251 -14.71 8.94 -5.74
C ILE A 251 -15.63 9.95 -6.43
N SER A 252 -16.94 9.80 -6.28
CA SER A 252 -17.90 10.73 -6.85
C SER A 252 -17.70 12.15 -6.29
N PRO A 253 -18.04 13.21 -7.05
CA PRO A 253 -17.91 14.59 -6.60
C PRO A 253 -18.59 14.82 -5.25
N ILE A 254 -17.89 15.49 -4.34
CA ILE A 254 -18.38 15.80 -3.00
C ILE A 254 -19.01 17.19 -3.03
N SER A 255 -20.26 17.31 -2.60
CA SER A 255 -20.99 18.59 -2.63
C SER A 255 -20.58 19.54 -1.51
N ASP A 256 -20.04 19.04 -0.42
CA ASP A 256 -19.54 19.86 0.69
C ASP A 256 -18.20 20.49 0.34
N ALA A 257 -18.15 21.82 0.26
CA ALA A 257 -16.93 22.58 -0.06
C ALA A 257 -15.80 22.44 0.99
N GLY A 258 -16.09 21.86 2.15
CA GLY A 258 -15.09 21.51 3.16
C GLY A 258 -14.26 20.27 2.79
N TYR A 259 -14.60 19.58 1.70
CA TYR A 259 -13.92 18.38 1.24
C TYR A 259 -13.54 18.48 -0.24
N ALA A 260 -12.43 17.88 -0.62
CA ALA A 260 -11.98 17.80 -2.01
C ALA A 260 -11.46 16.39 -2.32
N VAL A 261 -11.86 15.83 -3.45
CA VAL A 261 -11.26 14.59 -3.93
C VAL A 261 -9.83 14.91 -4.41
N LYS A 262 -8.87 14.16 -3.89
CA LYS A 262 -7.46 14.32 -4.26
C LYS A 262 -7.29 13.96 -5.74
N GLU A 263 -6.62 14.84 -6.49
CA GLU A 263 -6.29 14.60 -7.89
C GLU A 263 -5.51 13.29 -8.06
N GLY A 264 -5.87 12.51 -9.09
CA GLY A 264 -5.24 11.22 -9.39
C GLY A 264 -5.64 10.09 -8.44
N SER A 265 -6.60 10.30 -7.53
CA SER A 265 -7.12 9.23 -6.67
C SER A 265 -8.07 8.33 -7.45
N VAL A 266 -7.52 7.27 -8.03
CA VAL A 266 -8.24 6.25 -8.80
C VAL A 266 -7.84 4.87 -8.29
N HIS A 267 -8.81 3.98 -8.14
CA HIS A 267 -8.56 2.57 -7.88
C HIS A 267 -8.83 1.76 -9.14
N TYR A 268 -7.80 1.12 -9.67
CA TYR A 268 -7.89 0.34 -10.90
C TYR A 268 -8.18 -1.13 -10.59
N ILE A 269 -9.23 -1.68 -11.22
CA ILE A 269 -9.57 -3.10 -11.15
C ILE A 269 -9.38 -3.70 -12.54
N PHE A 270 -8.50 -4.68 -12.65
CA PHE A 270 -8.26 -5.44 -13.86
C PHE A 270 -9.10 -6.71 -13.83
N VAL A 271 -9.86 -6.95 -14.88
CA VAL A 271 -10.70 -8.14 -15.00
C VAL A 271 -10.37 -8.87 -16.29
N THR A 272 -10.05 -10.15 -16.17
CA THR A 272 -9.84 -11.05 -17.30
C THR A 272 -10.97 -12.07 -17.33
N LYS A 273 -11.66 -12.21 -18.46
CA LYS A 273 -12.64 -13.30 -18.68
C LYS A 273 -12.25 -14.06 -19.92
N VAL A 274 -11.81 -15.29 -19.76
CA VAL A 274 -11.30 -16.16 -20.83
C VAL A 274 -12.01 -17.52 -20.82
N ALA A 275 -12.06 -18.16 -21.97
CA ALA A 275 -12.44 -19.57 -22.00
C ALA A 275 -11.25 -20.42 -21.53
N MET A 276 -11.55 -21.51 -20.87
CA MET A 276 -10.56 -22.53 -20.59
C MET A 276 -10.37 -23.40 -21.83
N ASP A 277 -9.65 -22.89 -22.82
CA ASP A 277 -9.22 -23.66 -23.98
C ASP A 277 -7.98 -24.50 -23.64
N VAL A 278 -8.04 -25.22 -22.53
CA VAL A 278 -6.98 -26.16 -22.18
C VAL A 278 -7.50 -27.56 -22.47
N GLU A 279 -7.08 -28.15 -23.58
CA GLU A 279 -7.14 -29.60 -23.73
C GLU A 279 -6.23 -30.21 -22.65
N ILE A 280 -6.78 -30.44 -21.47
CA ILE A 280 -6.10 -31.18 -20.41
C ILE A 280 -5.95 -32.62 -20.92
N GLY A 281 -4.73 -32.99 -21.28
CA GLY A 281 -4.38 -34.33 -21.72
C GLY A 281 -4.12 -34.51 -23.20
N ALA A 282 -4.06 -33.45 -24.00
CA ALA A 282 -3.53 -33.53 -25.35
C ALA A 282 -2.07 -34.09 -25.33
N THR A 283 -1.93 -35.31 -25.83
CA THR A 283 -0.59 -35.93 -25.93
C THR A 283 0.20 -35.39 -27.11
N THR A 284 -0.46 -34.69 -28.01
CA THR A 284 0.12 -34.09 -29.22
C THR A 284 -0.34 -32.64 -29.33
N LEU A 285 0.62 -31.73 -29.56
CA LEU A 285 0.35 -30.35 -29.94
C LEU A 285 0.28 -30.26 -31.46
N ASP A 286 -0.65 -29.46 -31.98
CA ASP A 286 -0.70 -29.16 -33.41
C ASP A 286 0.48 -28.27 -33.81
N GLY A 287 1.04 -28.54 -34.99
CA GLY A 287 2.15 -27.79 -35.53
C GLY A 287 3.53 -28.49 -35.36
N SER A 288 4.53 -27.79 -35.79
CA SER A 288 5.91 -28.26 -35.71
C SER A 288 6.62 -27.72 -34.49
N LYS A 289 7.39 -28.57 -33.80
CA LYS A 289 8.23 -28.11 -32.70
C LYS A 289 9.18 -26.99 -33.15
N ILE A 290 9.11 -25.84 -32.52
CA ILE A 290 10.10 -24.77 -32.73
C ILE A 290 11.39 -25.22 -32.03
N ALA A 291 12.45 -25.41 -32.82
CA ALA A 291 13.74 -25.79 -32.28
C ALA A 291 14.46 -24.55 -31.71
N PRO A 292 15.02 -24.62 -30.50
CA PRO A 292 15.83 -23.54 -29.98
C PRO A 292 17.02 -23.22 -30.87
N THR A 293 17.27 -21.95 -31.10
CA THR A 293 18.43 -21.45 -31.84
C THR A 293 19.38 -20.71 -30.90
N SER A 294 20.58 -20.37 -31.42
CA SER A 294 21.50 -19.51 -30.66
C SER A 294 21.02 -18.09 -30.42
N ALA A 295 19.94 -17.67 -31.10
CA ALA A 295 19.28 -16.39 -30.89
C ALA A 295 18.34 -16.37 -29.66
N TRP A 296 17.95 -17.56 -29.18
CA TRP A 296 17.09 -17.64 -28.00
C TRP A 296 17.81 -17.16 -26.76
N THR A 297 17.21 -16.24 -26.06
CA THR A 297 17.71 -15.78 -24.76
C THR A 297 16.69 -16.06 -23.68
N ILE A 298 17.17 -16.47 -22.51
CA ILE A 298 16.33 -16.71 -21.35
C ILE A 298 16.74 -15.71 -20.28
N THR A 299 15.81 -14.85 -19.93
CA THR A 299 15.98 -13.96 -18.79
C THR A 299 15.24 -14.59 -17.61
N CYS A 300 16.00 -14.98 -16.60
CA CYS A 300 15.42 -15.56 -15.41
C CYS A 300 15.18 -14.48 -14.36
N CYS A 301 14.02 -14.45 -13.96
CA CYS A 301 13.50 -14.52 -12.62
C CYS A 301 13.84 -13.35 -11.77
N GLN A 302 12.97 -12.41 -11.81
CA GLN A 302 12.90 -11.38 -10.81
C GLN A 302 11.87 -11.82 -9.76
N GLY A 303 12.34 -12.56 -8.76
CA GLY A 303 11.57 -12.86 -7.56
C GLY A 303 12.27 -12.25 -6.35
N THR A 304 11.53 -11.75 -5.38
CA THR A 304 12.09 -11.32 -4.10
C THR A 304 12.37 -12.56 -3.25
N ALA A 305 13.62 -12.70 -2.80
CA ALA A 305 13.99 -13.74 -1.84
C ALA A 305 13.25 -13.50 -0.52
N THR A 306 12.61 -14.52 0.02
CA THR A 306 12.16 -14.51 1.41
C THR A 306 13.37 -14.69 2.31
N SER A 307 13.58 -13.78 3.26
CA SER A 307 14.70 -13.75 4.22
C SER A 307 16.05 -13.27 3.69
N GLY A 308 16.15 -12.00 3.31
CA GLY A 308 17.44 -11.27 3.28
C GLY A 308 18.46 -11.69 2.24
N ALA A 309 18.18 -12.66 1.39
CA ALA A 309 19.03 -13.03 0.29
C ALA A 309 18.58 -12.27 -0.98
N THR A 310 19.35 -11.31 -1.42
CA THR A 310 19.27 -10.77 -2.78
C THR A 310 19.77 -11.87 -3.72
N GLY A 311 18.88 -12.70 -4.21
CA GLY A 311 19.27 -13.80 -5.09
C GLY A 311 18.42 -13.76 -6.35
N VAL A 312 19.08 -13.51 -7.45
CA VAL A 312 18.64 -13.98 -8.76
C VAL A 312 18.70 -15.51 -8.70
N TRP A 313 17.69 -16.18 -9.19
CA TRP A 313 17.74 -17.64 -9.36
C TRP A 313 19.01 -18.02 -10.11
N ASN A 314 19.65 -19.12 -9.73
CA ASN A 314 20.84 -19.65 -10.39
C ASN A 314 20.52 -20.23 -11.78
N CYS A 315 19.91 -19.44 -12.64
CA CYS A 315 19.70 -19.79 -14.04
C CYS A 315 20.77 -19.16 -14.96
N ASP A 316 21.84 -18.65 -14.40
CA ASP A 316 22.85 -17.89 -15.14
C ASP A 316 23.81 -18.76 -15.94
N SER A 317 23.89 -20.05 -15.65
CA SER A 317 24.79 -20.89 -16.45
C SER A 317 24.16 -21.17 -17.81
N ALA A 318 24.96 -20.98 -18.87
CA ALA A 318 24.55 -21.29 -20.22
C ALA A 318 24.16 -22.79 -20.38
N ALA A 319 24.74 -23.66 -19.59
CA ALA A 319 24.44 -25.11 -19.57
C ALA A 319 23.01 -25.35 -19.02
N GLN A 320 22.59 -24.66 -17.96
CA GLN A 320 21.23 -24.80 -17.40
C GLN A 320 20.18 -24.25 -18.36
N LYS A 321 20.44 -23.13 -19.03
CA LYS A 321 19.55 -22.59 -20.06
C LYS A 321 19.37 -23.52 -21.21
N ALA A 322 20.47 -24.14 -21.67
CA ALA A 322 20.42 -25.14 -22.73
C ALA A 322 19.64 -26.40 -22.34
N ALA A 323 19.72 -26.82 -21.07
CA ALA A 323 19.04 -27.99 -20.57
C ALA A 323 17.49 -27.83 -20.56
N MET A 324 16.97 -26.61 -20.56
CA MET A 324 15.49 -26.38 -20.67
C MET A 324 14.93 -26.91 -22.01
N PHE A 325 15.74 -27.00 -23.05
CA PHE A 325 15.30 -27.29 -24.42
C PHE A 325 16.00 -28.51 -25.05
N ASP A 326 16.79 -29.23 -24.29
CA ASP A 326 17.59 -30.36 -24.82
C ASP A 326 16.75 -31.61 -25.11
N GLY A 327 15.45 -31.59 -24.74
CA GLY A 327 14.52 -32.69 -24.97
C GLY A 327 14.72 -33.88 -24.04
N LYS A 328 15.56 -33.76 -23.00
CA LYS A 328 15.76 -34.80 -22.01
C LYS A 328 14.87 -34.58 -20.81
N LEU A 329 14.39 -35.69 -20.28
CA LEU A 329 13.52 -35.72 -19.11
C LEU A 329 14.24 -36.37 -17.92
N ASP A 330 15.51 -36.03 -17.76
CA ASP A 330 16.35 -36.59 -16.71
C ASP A 330 16.62 -35.58 -15.56
N ALA A 331 17.35 -36.04 -14.55
CA ALA A 331 17.69 -35.25 -13.37
C ALA A 331 18.58 -34.03 -13.64
N ASN A 332 19.07 -33.85 -14.86
CA ASN A 332 19.87 -32.70 -15.25
C ASN A 332 19.09 -31.61 -15.96
N CYS A 333 17.75 -31.70 -15.95
CA CYS A 333 16.88 -30.62 -16.43
C CYS A 333 17.08 -29.35 -15.60
N TRP A 334 16.73 -28.21 -16.19
CA TRP A 334 16.78 -26.95 -15.48
C TRP A 334 15.75 -26.94 -14.35
N TYR A 335 16.17 -26.62 -13.15
CA TYR A 335 15.29 -26.37 -12.01
C TYR A 335 15.91 -25.30 -11.10
N ALA A 336 15.03 -24.60 -10.40
CA ALA A 336 15.45 -23.64 -9.40
C ALA A 336 15.98 -24.37 -8.15
N ASN A 337 17.26 -24.33 -7.92
CA ASN A 337 17.92 -25.05 -6.82
C ASN A 337 18.00 -24.21 -5.56
N SER A 338 16.89 -23.65 -5.08
CA SER A 338 16.92 -22.98 -3.78
C SER A 338 15.58 -23.07 -3.07
N ALA A 339 15.58 -23.73 -1.93
CA ALA A 339 14.45 -23.73 -1.00
C ALA A 339 14.08 -22.35 -0.41
N SER A 340 14.81 -21.31 -0.78
CA SER A 340 14.67 -19.96 -0.25
C SER A 340 13.79 -19.04 -1.10
N TYR A 341 13.21 -19.51 -2.20
CA TYR A 341 12.39 -18.70 -3.08
C TYR A 341 10.92 -19.05 -2.94
N SER A 342 10.11 -18.02 -2.66
CA SER A 342 8.66 -18.14 -2.68
C SER A 342 8.13 -17.76 -4.04
N TRP A 343 7.48 -18.68 -4.74
CA TRP A 343 6.77 -18.44 -5.98
C TRP A 343 5.59 -17.46 -5.82
N GLY A 344 5.11 -17.29 -4.61
CA GLY A 344 4.00 -16.39 -4.28
C GLY A 344 4.27 -14.90 -4.51
N ASN A 345 5.50 -14.53 -4.85
CA ASN A 345 5.91 -13.14 -5.08
C ASN A 345 6.25 -12.83 -6.55
N GLY A 346 5.67 -13.55 -7.52
CA GLY A 346 5.77 -13.20 -8.92
C GLY A 346 7.09 -13.60 -9.61
N GLY A 347 7.68 -14.72 -9.21
CA GLY A 347 8.81 -15.30 -9.95
C GLY A 347 8.40 -15.63 -11.37
N ASN A 348 9.10 -15.09 -12.36
CA ASN A 348 8.87 -15.35 -13.77
C ASN A 348 10.18 -15.63 -14.50
N PHE A 349 10.08 -16.23 -15.66
CA PHE A 349 11.15 -16.26 -16.64
C PHE A 349 10.61 -15.88 -18.01
N THR A 350 11.43 -15.25 -18.83
CA THR A 350 11.07 -14.83 -20.17
C THR A 350 11.97 -15.55 -21.16
N ILE A 351 11.36 -16.14 -22.17
CA ILE A 351 12.06 -16.72 -23.31
C ILE A 351 11.87 -15.77 -24.49
N ASP A 352 12.97 -15.12 -24.91
CA ASP A 352 13.00 -14.36 -26.14
C ASP A 352 13.51 -15.30 -27.25
N MET A 353 12.69 -15.57 -28.24
CA MET A 353 13.02 -16.46 -29.36
C MET A 353 13.81 -15.75 -30.45
N GLY A 354 14.08 -14.44 -30.33
CA GLY A 354 14.86 -13.66 -31.30
C GLY A 354 14.13 -13.31 -32.59
N GLU A 355 12.94 -13.84 -32.79
CA GLU A 355 12.06 -13.57 -33.94
C GLU A 355 10.59 -13.79 -33.56
N VAL A 356 9.67 -13.26 -34.36
CA VAL A 356 8.23 -13.46 -34.16
C VAL A 356 7.84 -14.86 -34.66
N ASN A 357 7.24 -15.65 -33.77
CA ASN A 357 6.74 -16.98 -34.05
C ASN A 357 5.28 -17.11 -33.68
N ASP A 358 4.50 -17.84 -34.49
CA ASP A 358 3.17 -18.26 -34.13
C ASP A 358 3.25 -19.48 -33.20
N VAL A 359 3.07 -19.26 -31.90
CA VAL A 359 3.14 -20.32 -30.91
C VAL A 359 1.73 -20.83 -30.63
N THR A 360 1.44 -22.06 -31.04
CA THR A 360 0.13 -22.72 -30.86
C THR A 360 0.03 -23.54 -29.58
N GLY A 361 1.15 -23.78 -28.91
CA GLY A 361 1.14 -24.53 -27.66
C GLY A 361 2.51 -24.61 -27.00
N LEU A 362 2.50 -24.89 -25.71
CA LEU A 362 3.67 -25.13 -24.88
C LEU A 362 3.52 -26.47 -24.17
N ARG A 363 4.54 -27.32 -24.29
CA ARG A 363 4.62 -28.54 -23.49
C ARG A 363 5.55 -28.30 -22.32
N TRP A 364 4.98 -28.34 -21.11
CA TRP A 364 5.71 -28.23 -19.86
C TRP A 364 5.93 -29.63 -19.25
N HIS A 365 7.14 -29.94 -18.81
CA HIS A 365 7.42 -31.18 -18.08
C HIS A 365 7.86 -30.85 -16.66
N ILE A 366 7.13 -31.34 -15.67
CA ILE A 366 7.38 -31.09 -14.25
C ILE A 366 8.35 -32.16 -13.73
N HIS A 367 9.41 -31.73 -13.05
CA HIS A 367 10.42 -32.63 -12.50
C HIS A 367 10.02 -33.25 -11.16
N TYR A 368 9.25 -32.54 -10.32
CA TYR A 368 8.74 -33.02 -9.04
C TYR A 368 7.21 -32.93 -8.99
N GLN A 369 6.55 -34.04 -8.61
CA GLN A 369 5.09 -34.08 -8.49
C GLN A 369 4.53 -33.18 -7.38
N ASP A 370 5.35 -32.81 -6.39
CA ASP A 370 4.92 -31.98 -5.26
C ASP A 370 5.10 -30.47 -5.50
N SER A 371 5.47 -30.07 -6.70
CA SER A 371 5.77 -28.68 -7.07
C SER A 371 4.99 -28.24 -8.29
N GLU A 372 3.72 -28.61 -8.36
CA GLU A 372 2.84 -28.16 -9.45
C GLU A 372 2.71 -26.63 -9.42
N PRO A 373 3.01 -25.91 -10.51
CA PRO A 373 2.60 -24.53 -10.64
C PRO A 373 1.07 -24.48 -10.72
N GLN A 374 0.45 -23.74 -9.82
CA GLN A 374 -0.96 -23.38 -9.88
C GLN A 374 -1.16 -22.21 -10.81
#